data_765507aa30bad94937a24930d1d8d9e4
#
_entry.id   765507aa30bad94937a24930d1d8d9e4
#
_cell.length_a   1.000
_cell.length_b   1.000
_cell.length_c   1.000
_cell.angle_alpha   90.00
_cell.angle_beta   90.00
_cell.angle_gamma   90.00
#
_symmetry.space_group_name_H-M   'P 1'
#
loop_
_entity.id
_entity.type
_entity.pdbx_description
1 polymer ?
#
loop_
_entity_poly.entity_id
_entity_poly.type
_entity_poly.pdbx_seq_one_letter_code
_entity_poly.pdbx_strand_id
1 'polypeptide(L)'
;MQAYKIDRINLITDKCQKKMVKSVRCRYLAKSHIINCNAQNQSFIYANFRGAIFTKVKFNNSTITGCDFWGTTFKDCDFSGARISDCVFMACKFSNCNFTATTINYTTIVNTSLAECKNISLAERTTIYKNYPKCILSEELKATLEFLKSNKNLRTYKLLHISDKKYNELNLFLLQQRFTAKALTLLLMELVNHSTKKITTYKKLERQLKSFEIGGTI
;
A
#
# COMPACT_ATOMS: atom_id res chain seq x y z
N MET A 1 21.69 -13.73 11.50
CA MET A 1 20.66 -12.77 11.02
C MET A 1 19.93 -13.41 9.84
N GLN A 2 18.75 -13.96 10.01
CA GLN A 2 17.97 -14.46 8.87
C GLN A 2 17.42 -13.24 8.12
N ALA A 3 17.93 -13.01 6.91
CA ALA A 3 17.40 -12.01 6.03
C ALA A 3 15.94 -12.33 5.70
N TYR A 4 15.02 -11.42 5.99
CA TYR A 4 13.62 -11.57 5.62
C TYR A 4 13.53 -11.71 4.10
N LYS A 5 13.05 -12.86 3.66
CA LYS A 5 12.83 -13.13 2.24
C LYS A 5 11.72 -12.19 1.74
N ILE A 6 12.10 -11.15 1.02
CA ILE A 6 11.15 -10.37 0.23
C ILE A 6 10.61 -11.33 -0.81
N ASP A 7 9.30 -11.54 -0.84
CA ASP A 7 8.63 -12.39 -1.82
C ASP A 7 8.58 -11.72 -3.20
N ARG A 8 9.75 -11.29 -3.69
CA ARG A 8 9.83 -10.60 -4.96
C ARG A 8 9.35 -11.50 -6.10
N ILE A 9 8.45 -10.95 -6.92
CA ILE A 9 8.01 -11.57 -8.16
C ILE A 9 8.83 -10.96 -9.30
N ASN A 10 9.59 -11.81 -9.99
CA ASN A 10 10.22 -11.47 -11.26
C ASN A 10 9.55 -12.30 -12.35
N LEU A 11 8.52 -11.73 -12.97
CA LEU A 11 7.83 -12.32 -14.10
C LEU A 11 8.07 -11.42 -15.31
N ILE A 12 9.04 -11.78 -16.10
CA ILE A 12 9.37 -11.13 -17.37
C ILE A 12 9.12 -12.14 -18.47
N THR A 13 8.35 -11.76 -19.49
CA THR A 13 8.11 -12.60 -20.66
C THR A 13 8.20 -11.76 -21.94
N ASP A 14 8.88 -12.27 -22.93
CA ASP A 14 9.00 -11.66 -24.25
C ASP A 14 7.72 -11.86 -25.07
N LYS A 15 6.98 -12.94 -24.79
CA LYS A 15 5.70 -13.25 -25.45
C LYS A 15 4.56 -12.68 -24.61
N CYS A 16 3.92 -11.63 -25.15
CA CYS A 16 2.80 -10.94 -24.50
C CYS A 16 1.79 -11.93 -23.88
N GLN A 17 1.58 -11.82 -22.55
CA GLN A 17 0.39 -12.27 -21.85
C GLN A 17 0.22 -13.77 -21.57
N LYS A 18 1.22 -14.61 -21.79
CA LYS A 18 1.11 -16.03 -21.45
C LYS A 18 1.33 -16.36 -19.98
N LYS A 19 2.10 -15.52 -19.23
CA LYS A 19 2.28 -15.73 -17.79
C LYS A 19 1.19 -15.05 -16.99
N MET A 20 0.47 -15.83 -16.20
CA MET A 20 -0.53 -15.34 -15.25
C MET A 20 0.14 -14.85 -13.97
N VAL A 21 -0.21 -13.63 -13.55
CA VAL A 21 0.04 -13.14 -12.20
C VAL A 21 -1.11 -13.60 -11.34
N LYS A 22 -0.89 -14.58 -10.48
CA LYS A 22 -1.94 -15.14 -9.61
C LYS A 22 -2.35 -14.15 -8.51
N SER A 23 -3.56 -14.31 -8.01
CA SER A 23 -4.09 -13.57 -6.85
C SER A 23 -3.17 -13.68 -5.64
N VAL A 24 -3.03 -12.59 -4.91
CA VAL A 24 -2.18 -12.52 -3.71
C VAL A 24 -2.90 -11.85 -2.55
N ARG A 25 -2.60 -12.30 -1.34
CA ARG A 25 -3.15 -11.72 -0.10
C ARG A 25 -2.07 -11.58 0.96
N CYS A 26 -2.00 -10.40 1.59
CA CYS A 26 -1.05 -10.10 2.67
C CYS A 26 0.39 -10.50 2.31
N ARG A 27 0.89 -10.05 1.16
CA ARG A 27 2.24 -10.34 0.68
C ARG A 27 3.09 -9.06 0.59
N TYR A 28 4.36 -9.20 0.91
CA TYR A 28 5.35 -8.14 0.73
C TYR A 28 6.11 -8.37 -0.57
N LEU A 29 5.66 -7.72 -1.63
CA LEU A 29 6.13 -7.88 -3.02
C LEU A 29 6.93 -6.66 -3.48
N ALA A 30 7.64 -6.03 -2.54
CA ALA A 30 8.45 -4.85 -2.85
C ALA A 30 9.51 -5.15 -3.92
N LYS A 31 9.75 -4.17 -4.80
CA LYS A 31 10.71 -4.26 -5.90
C LYS A 31 10.45 -5.44 -6.85
N SER A 32 9.22 -5.90 -6.98
CA SER A 32 8.84 -6.89 -7.99
C SER A 32 8.90 -6.29 -9.39
N HIS A 33 9.31 -7.10 -10.36
CA HIS A 33 9.31 -6.75 -11.79
C HIS A 33 8.35 -7.67 -12.51
N ILE A 34 7.28 -7.10 -13.07
CA ILE A 34 6.22 -7.84 -13.75
C ILE A 34 6.02 -7.19 -15.12
N ILE A 35 6.45 -7.88 -16.17
CA ILE A 35 6.52 -7.34 -17.51
C ILE A 35 5.85 -8.28 -18.50
N ASN A 36 4.98 -7.75 -19.38
CA ASN A 36 4.22 -8.49 -20.38
C ASN A 36 3.37 -9.64 -19.80
N CYS A 37 2.72 -9.42 -18.66
CA CYS A 37 1.99 -10.45 -17.94
C CYS A 37 0.48 -10.20 -17.92
N ASN A 38 -0.28 -11.27 -17.67
CA ASN A 38 -1.72 -11.22 -17.52
C ASN A 38 -2.10 -11.32 -16.02
N ALA A 39 -2.82 -10.35 -15.51
CA ALA A 39 -3.38 -10.30 -14.17
C ALA A 39 -4.91 -10.09 -14.20
N GLN A 40 -5.56 -10.41 -15.33
CA GLN A 40 -7.01 -10.25 -15.52
C GLN A 40 -7.78 -11.11 -14.52
N ASN A 41 -8.87 -10.55 -13.99
CA ASN A 41 -9.77 -11.22 -13.04
C ASN A 41 -9.06 -11.68 -11.74
N GLN A 42 -7.87 -11.16 -11.43
CA GLN A 42 -7.14 -11.53 -10.22
C GLN A 42 -7.44 -10.59 -9.06
N SER A 43 -7.18 -11.07 -7.84
CA SER A 43 -7.36 -10.29 -6.61
C SER A 43 -6.04 -10.01 -5.92
N PHE A 44 -5.76 -8.73 -5.69
CA PHE A 44 -4.60 -8.25 -4.97
C PHE A 44 -5.09 -7.59 -3.68
N ILE A 45 -4.94 -8.27 -2.55
CA ILE A 45 -5.51 -7.83 -1.27
C ILE A 45 -4.40 -7.65 -0.25
N TYR A 46 -4.25 -6.42 0.29
CA TYR A 46 -3.21 -6.06 1.25
C TYR A 46 -1.80 -6.45 0.79
N ALA A 47 -1.53 -6.31 -0.51
CA ALA A 47 -0.21 -6.53 -1.08
C ALA A 47 0.60 -5.25 -1.06
N ASN A 48 1.85 -5.33 -0.62
CA ASN A 48 2.77 -4.20 -0.61
C ASN A 48 3.70 -4.31 -1.81
N PHE A 49 3.51 -3.41 -2.77
CA PHE A 49 4.25 -3.33 -4.02
C PHE A 49 5.24 -2.15 -4.06
N ARG A 50 5.75 -1.73 -2.92
CA ARG A 50 6.72 -0.63 -2.84
C ARG A 50 7.89 -0.82 -3.83
N GLY A 51 8.09 0.17 -4.70
CA GLY A 51 9.17 0.16 -5.71
C GLY A 51 9.04 -0.93 -6.77
N ALA A 52 7.86 -1.53 -6.94
CA ALA A 52 7.63 -2.49 -8.00
C ALA A 52 7.54 -1.82 -9.38
N ILE A 53 7.80 -2.58 -10.43
CA ILE A 53 7.68 -2.17 -11.82
C ILE A 53 6.70 -3.08 -12.52
N PHE A 54 5.64 -2.48 -13.07
CA PHE A 54 4.67 -3.13 -13.92
C PHE A 54 4.75 -2.52 -15.32
N THR A 55 5.06 -3.32 -16.32
CA THR A 55 5.09 -2.87 -17.71
C THR A 55 4.26 -3.80 -18.59
N LYS A 56 3.34 -3.24 -19.36
CA LYS A 56 2.44 -4.00 -20.23
C LYS A 56 1.71 -5.13 -19.51
N VAL A 57 1.21 -4.83 -18.28
CA VAL A 57 0.44 -5.78 -17.49
C VAL A 57 -1.04 -5.51 -17.67
N LYS A 58 -1.82 -6.57 -17.92
CA LYS A 58 -3.29 -6.50 -17.99
C LYS A 58 -3.89 -6.76 -16.62
N PHE A 59 -4.46 -5.72 -16.01
CA PHE A 59 -5.24 -5.78 -14.77
C PHE A 59 -6.76 -5.73 -15.00
N ASN A 60 -7.22 -6.01 -16.23
CA ASN A 60 -8.63 -5.90 -16.59
C ASN A 60 -9.51 -6.70 -15.63
N ASN A 61 -10.59 -6.08 -15.14
CA ASN A 61 -11.55 -6.68 -14.21
C ASN A 61 -10.93 -7.22 -12.91
N SER A 62 -9.71 -6.82 -12.56
CA SER A 62 -9.08 -7.24 -11.32
C SER A 62 -9.64 -6.47 -10.11
N THR A 63 -9.48 -7.06 -8.92
CA THR A 63 -9.78 -6.41 -7.64
C THR A 63 -8.48 -6.08 -6.92
N ILE A 64 -8.26 -4.80 -6.61
CA ILE A 64 -7.05 -4.31 -5.96
C ILE A 64 -7.48 -3.56 -4.70
N THR A 65 -7.31 -4.19 -3.53
CA THR A 65 -7.85 -3.66 -2.28
C THR A 65 -6.79 -3.57 -1.19
N GLY A 66 -6.69 -2.39 -0.56
CA GLY A 66 -5.81 -2.16 0.59
C GLY A 66 -4.33 -2.31 0.28
N CYS A 67 -3.93 -2.14 -0.98
CA CYS A 67 -2.55 -2.29 -1.44
C CYS A 67 -1.75 -1.00 -1.28
N ASP A 68 -0.44 -1.15 -1.01
CA ASP A 68 0.51 -0.05 -0.96
C ASP A 68 1.38 -0.04 -2.22
N PHE A 69 1.29 1.06 -2.98
CA PHE A 69 2.09 1.33 -4.16
C PHE A 69 2.97 2.56 -3.92
N TRP A 70 4.06 2.40 -3.23
CA TRP A 70 4.98 3.49 -2.95
C TRP A 70 6.18 3.46 -3.89
N GLY A 71 6.36 4.51 -4.70
CA GLY A 71 7.40 4.57 -5.72
C GLY A 71 7.25 3.50 -6.80
N THR A 72 6.04 3.05 -7.03
CA THR A 72 5.72 2.01 -8.01
C THR A 72 5.61 2.63 -9.41
N THR A 73 6.12 1.93 -10.40
CA THR A 73 6.01 2.34 -11.80
C THR A 73 5.01 1.46 -12.53
N PHE A 74 4.08 2.11 -13.24
CA PHE A 74 3.12 1.48 -14.15
C PHE A 74 3.32 2.07 -15.54
N LYS A 75 3.70 1.24 -16.50
CA LYS A 75 3.90 1.64 -17.90
C LYS A 75 3.10 0.75 -18.82
N ASP A 76 2.32 1.36 -19.72
CA ASP A 76 1.49 0.65 -20.71
C ASP A 76 0.55 -0.41 -20.07
N CYS A 77 0.08 -0.16 -18.84
CA CYS A 77 -0.79 -1.10 -18.11
C CYS A 77 -2.27 -0.84 -18.39
N ASP A 78 -3.06 -1.92 -18.42
CA ASP A 78 -4.49 -1.84 -18.66
C ASP A 78 -5.29 -2.24 -17.41
N PHE A 79 -5.96 -1.25 -16.80
CA PHE A 79 -6.81 -1.39 -15.62
C PHE A 79 -8.30 -1.40 -15.96
N SER A 80 -8.69 -1.50 -17.26
CA SER A 80 -10.09 -1.38 -17.63
C SER A 80 -10.98 -2.37 -16.88
N GLY A 81 -12.09 -1.85 -16.34
CA GLY A 81 -13.04 -2.60 -15.51
C GLY A 81 -12.50 -3.01 -14.13
N ALA A 82 -11.27 -2.65 -13.75
CA ALA A 82 -10.74 -2.98 -12.44
C ALA A 82 -11.44 -2.23 -11.30
N ARG A 83 -11.48 -2.85 -10.13
CA ARG A 83 -11.94 -2.24 -8.87
C ARG A 83 -10.76 -1.98 -7.96
N ILE A 84 -10.46 -0.71 -7.70
CA ILE A 84 -9.35 -0.25 -6.87
C ILE A 84 -9.95 0.43 -5.65
N SER A 85 -9.68 -0.10 -4.44
CA SER A 85 -10.20 0.48 -3.21
C SER A 85 -9.21 0.43 -2.06
N ASP A 86 -9.31 1.41 -1.15
CA ASP A 86 -8.50 1.45 0.07
C ASP A 86 -6.98 1.40 -0.17
N CYS A 87 -6.52 1.79 -1.34
CA CYS A 87 -5.10 1.73 -1.73
C CYS A 87 -4.37 3.04 -1.40
N VAL A 88 -3.03 2.96 -1.34
CA VAL A 88 -2.16 4.14 -1.26
C VAL A 88 -1.23 4.14 -2.46
N PHE A 89 -1.37 5.16 -3.32
CA PHE A 89 -0.42 5.47 -4.39
C PHE A 89 0.42 6.66 -3.96
N MET A 90 1.69 6.45 -3.69
CA MET A 90 2.59 7.49 -3.23
C MET A 90 3.84 7.55 -4.09
N ALA A 91 4.12 8.71 -4.67
CA ALA A 91 5.21 8.95 -5.61
C ALA A 91 5.26 7.89 -6.74
N CYS A 92 4.09 7.48 -7.22
CA CYS A 92 3.98 6.53 -8.32
C CYS A 92 4.21 7.21 -9.67
N LYS A 93 4.67 6.45 -10.63
CA LYS A 93 4.81 6.87 -12.03
C LYS A 93 3.83 6.08 -12.87
N PHE A 94 2.89 6.79 -13.49
CA PHE A 94 1.99 6.22 -14.50
C PHE A 94 2.39 6.75 -15.87
N SER A 95 2.53 5.87 -16.84
CA SER A 95 2.79 6.22 -18.22
C SER A 95 1.93 5.38 -19.15
N ASN A 96 1.09 6.03 -19.97
CA ASN A 96 0.22 5.42 -20.96
C ASN A 96 -0.66 4.27 -20.39
N CYS A 97 -1.21 4.47 -19.19
CA CYS A 97 -2.10 3.48 -18.55
C CYS A 97 -3.57 3.75 -18.88
N ASN A 98 -4.36 2.69 -19.09
CA ASN A 98 -5.78 2.77 -19.40
C ASN A 98 -6.64 2.44 -18.18
N PHE A 99 -7.56 3.34 -17.83
CA PHE A 99 -8.50 3.22 -16.69
C PHE A 99 -9.97 3.23 -17.13
N THR A 100 -10.27 2.82 -18.36
CA THR A 100 -11.66 2.76 -18.86
C THR A 100 -12.53 1.90 -17.94
N ALA A 101 -13.67 2.45 -17.50
CA ALA A 101 -14.60 1.78 -16.60
C ALA A 101 -13.97 1.28 -15.28
N THR A 102 -12.81 1.80 -14.87
CA THR A 102 -12.17 1.49 -13.59
C THR A 102 -12.88 2.25 -12.47
N THR A 103 -13.18 1.57 -11.37
CA THR A 103 -13.66 2.23 -10.14
C THR A 103 -12.49 2.44 -9.19
N ILE A 104 -12.22 3.70 -8.80
CA ILE A 104 -11.19 4.06 -7.80
C ILE A 104 -11.89 4.75 -6.65
N ASN A 105 -11.90 4.14 -5.46
CA ASN A 105 -12.62 4.65 -4.30
C ASN A 105 -11.83 4.45 -3.00
N TYR A 106 -12.07 5.29 -1.98
CA TYR A 106 -11.38 5.25 -0.68
C TYR A 106 -9.85 5.18 -0.77
N THR A 107 -9.30 5.65 -1.88
CA THR A 107 -7.88 5.52 -2.21
C THR A 107 -7.17 6.85 -1.93
N THR A 108 -5.96 6.78 -1.40
CA THR A 108 -5.12 7.96 -1.16
C THR A 108 -4.04 8.04 -2.23
N ILE A 109 -3.95 9.16 -2.90
CA ILE A 109 -2.98 9.44 -3.97
C ILE A 109 -2.11 10.61 -3.52
N VAL A 110 -0.80 10.42 -3.43
CA VAL A 110 0.14 11.42 -2.90
C VAL A 110 1.30 11.61 -3.88
N ASN A 111 1.61 12.86 -4.22
CA ASN A 111 2.74 13.20 -5.10
C ASN A 111 2.82 12.27 -6.33
N THR A 112 1.70 12.05 -6.98
CA THR A 112 1.55 11.12 -8.11
C THR A 112 0.78 11.81 -9.22
N SER A 113 1.39 11.97 -10.39
CA SER A 113 0.71 12.52 -11.57
C SER A 113 -0.13 11.45 -12.25
N LEU A 114 -1.35 11.81 -12.61
CA LEU A 114 -2.27 10.98 -13.39
C LEU A 114 -2.47 11.51 -14.81
N ALA A 115 -1.69 12.51 -15.22
CA ALA A 115 -1.87 13.20 -16.50
C ALA A 115 -1.70 12.30 -17.73
N GLU A 116 -0.88 11.26 -17.62
CA GLU A 116 -0.67 10.28 -18.71
C GLU A 116 -1.61 9.07 -18.63
N CYS A 117 -2.62 9.12 -17.74
CA CYS A 117 -3.63 8.08 -17.62
C CYS A 117 -4.82 8.38 -18.56
N LYS A 118 -5.27 7.37 -19.30
CA LYS A 118 -6.44 7.47 -20.18
C LYS A 118 -7.70 7.07 -19.43
N ASN A 119 -8.78 7.83 -19.63
CA ASN A 119 -10.13 7.52 -19.13
C ASN A 119 -10.20 7.33 -17.61
N ILE A 120 -9.34 8.03 -16.84
CA ILE A 120 -9.36 7.93 -15.40
C ILE A 120 -10.52 8.75 -14.80
N SER A 121 -11.30 8.14 -13.93
CA SER A 121 -12.31 8.78 -13.11
C SER A 121 -12.10 8.39 -11.66
N LEU A 122 -12.12 9.37 -10.77
CA LEU A 122 -11.92 9.18 -9.34
C LEU A 122 -13.25 9.35 -8.62
N ALA A 123 -13.63 8.40 -7.78
CA ALA A 123 -14.81 8.53 -6.95
C ALA A 123 -14.59 9.62 -5.86
N GLU A 124 -15.67 10.21 -5.37
CA GLU A 124 -15.69 11.29 -4.38
C GLU A 124 -14.84 11.02 -3.13
N ARG A 125 -14.77 9.77 -2.69
CA ARG A 125 -14.02 9.36 -1.49
C ARG A 125 -12.55 9.02 -1.80
N THR A 126 -12.02 9.45 -2.92
CA THR A 126 -10.60 9.36 -3.25
C THR A 126 -9.92 10.67 -2.89
N THR A 127 -8.87 10.60 -2.08
CA THR A 127 -8.16 11.79 -1.59
C THR A 127 -6.85 11.98 -2.36
N ILE A 128 -6.61 13.20 -2.85
CA ILE A 128 -5.37 13.56 -3.57
C ILE A 128 -4.59 14.60 -2.76
N TYR A 129 -3.34 14.28 -2.46
CA TYR A 129 -2.35 15.22 -1.92
C TYR A 129 -1.28 15.50 -2.98
N LYS A 130 -1.21 16.74 -3.46
CA LYS A 130 -0.16 17.16 -4.43
C LYS A 130 1.23 17.05 -3.85
N ASN A 131 1.35 17.37 -2.55
CA ASN A 131 2.62 17.33 -1.81
C ASN A 131 2.54 16.27 -0.72
N TYR A 132 3.72 15.87 -0.25
CA TYR A 132 3.84 14.97 0.89
C TYR A 132 3.31 15.66 2.16
N PRO A 133 2.31 15.11 2.85
CA PRO A 133 1.77 15.75 4.03
C PRO A 133 2.78 15.70 5.19
N LYS A 134 2.86 16.79 5.95
CA LYS A 134 3.65 16.84 7.18
C LYS A 134 2.89 16.17 8.31
N CYS A 135 3.59 15.40 9.11
CA CYS A 135 3.07 14.73 10.30
C CYS A 135 3.65 15.36 11.56
N ILE A 136 2.80 15.80 12.48
CA ILE A 136 3.22 16.32 13.78
C ILE A 136 3.03 15.20 14.79
N LEU A 137 4.10 14.83 15.48
CA LEU A 137 4.10 13.76 16.47
C LEU A 137 4.25 14.33 17.88
N SER A 138 3.38 13.91 18.80
CA SER A 138 3.55 14.17 20.24
C SER A 138 4.76 13.37 20.78
N GLU A 139 5.31 13.81 21.90
CA GLU A 139 6.44 13.11 22.53
C GLU A 139 6.06 11.69 22.97
N GLU A 140 4.84 11.48 23.46
CA GLU A 140 4.32 10.16 23.81
C GLU A 140 4.26 9.22 22.58
N LEU A 141 3.77 9.73 21.46
CA LEU A 141 3.70 8.94 20.23
C LEU A 141 5.11 8.64 19.69
N LYS A 142 6.05 9.58 19.78
CA LYS A 142 7.46 9.33 19.44
C LYS A 142 8.06 8.22 20.29
N ALA A 143 7.87 8.26 21.61
CA ALA A 143 8.35 7.21 22.51
C ALA A 143 7.79 5.84 22.15
N THR A 144 6.48 5.77 21.84
CA THR A 144 5.84 4.53 21.37
C THR A 144 6.43 4.03 20.05
N LEU A 145 6.67 4.93 19.10
CA LEU A 145 7.29 4.57 17.82
C LEU A 145 8.72 4.06 17.99
N GLU A 146 9.51 4.66 18.89
CA GLU A 146 10.85 4.18 19.21
C GLU A 146 10.82 2.76 19.79
N PHE A 147 9.90 2.49 20.71
CA PHE A 147 9.70 1.13 21.24
C PHE A 147 9.34 0.13 20.14
N LEU A 148 8.46 0.51 19.20
CA LEU A 148 8.01 -0.34 18.09
C LEU A 148 9.08 -0.58 17.00
N LYS A 149 10.22 0.11 17.05
CA LYS A 149 11.37 -0.16 16.16
C LYS A 149 11.87 -1.60 16.27
N SER A 150 11.74 -2.22 17.44
CA SER A 150 12.12 -3.62 17.67
C SER A 150 11.22 -4.62 16.90
N ASN A 151 10.00 -4.21 16.53
CA ASN A 151 9.06 -5.09 15.83
C ASN A 151 9.50 -5.34 14.38
N LYS A 152 10.04 -6.52 14.14
CA LYS A 152 10.62 -6.92 12.85
C LYS A 152 9.64 -6.79 11.69
N ASN A 153 8.37 -7.14 11.87
CA ASN A 153 7.38 -7.13 10.77
C ASN A 153 7.01 -5.71 10.37
N LEU A 154 6.68 -4.84 11.33
CA LEU A 154 6.36 -3.44 11.06
C LEU A 154 7.53 -2.72 10.38
N ARG A 155 8.75 -3.04 10.81
CA ARG A 155 9.98 -2.50 10.23
C ARG A 155 10.24 -3.02 8.81
N THR A 156 10.11 -4.34 8.59
CA THR A 156 10.31 -4.97 7.27
C THR A 156 9.35 -4.40 6.23
N TYR A 157 8.09 -4.23 6.60
CA TYR A 157 7.05 -3.72 5.70
C TYR A 157 7.03 -2.20 5.60
N LYS A 158 7.93 -1.51 6.34
CA LYS A 158 8.05 -0.04 6.35
C LYS A 158 6.77 0.67 6.78
N LEU A 159 6.02 0.11 7.71
CA LEU A 159 4.71 0.62 8.10
C LEU A 159 4.80 1.88 8.96
N LEU A 160 5.62 1.88 10.00
CA LEU A 160 5.79 3.02 10.91
C LEU A 160 7.15 3.72 10.73
N HIS A 161 8.16 2.98 10.26
CA HIS A 161 9.51 3.49 10.01
C HIS A 161 9.95 3.16 8.60
N ILE A 162 10.60 4.09 7.93
CA ILE A 162 11.26 3.88 6.63
C ILE A 162 12.68 3.36 6.85
N SER A 163 13.36 3.92 7.84
CA SER A 163 14.69 3.54 8.30
C SER A 163 14.80 3.75 9.82
N ASP A 164 15.96 3.46 10.41
CA ASP A 164 16.20 3.66 11.84
C ASP A 164 16.09 5.12 12.28
N LYS A 165 16.34 6.05 11.35
CA LYS A 165 16.32 7.50 11.59
C LYS A 165 15.11 8.21 11.01
N LYS A 166 14.21 7.49 10.33
CA LYS A 166 13.11 8.13 9.59
C LYS A 166 11.79 7.39 9.77
N TYR A 167 10.80 8.09 10.30
CA TYR A 167 9.42 7.60 10.38
C TYR A 167 8.75 7.53 9.00
N ASN A 168 7.73 6.71 8.89
CA ASN A 168 6.81 6.73 7.75
C ASN A 168 5.73 7.79 8.02
N GLU A 169 6.10 9.06 7.79
CA GLU A 169 5.24 10.21 8.09
C GLU A 169 3.89 10.14 7.36
N LEU A 170 3.84 9.61 6.13
CA LEU A 170 2.57 9.47 5.43
C LEU A 170 1.62 8.51 6.16
N ASN A 171 2.09 7.33 6.52
CA ASN A 171 1.25 6.38 7.24
C ASN A 171 0.81 6.93 8.60
N LEU A 172 1.71 7.62 9.31
CA LEU A 172 1.39 8.25 10.59
C LEU A 172 0.39 9.39 10.43
N PHE A 173 0.57 10.24 9.42
CA PHE A 173 -0.41 11.27 9.07
C PHE A 173 -1.78 10.66 8.80
N LEU A 174 -1.86 9.63 7.96
CA LEU A 174 -3.12 8.97 7.63
C LEU A 174 -3.77 8.29 8.85
N LEU A 175 -2.97 7.74 9.77
CA LEU A 175 -3.48 7.20 11.04
C LEU A 175 -4.04 8.32 11.94
N GLN A 176 -3.38 9.48 12.02
CA GLN A 176 -3.87 10.63 12.79
C GLN A 176 -5.15 11.26 12.19
N GLN A 177 -5.48 10.99 10.94
CA GLN A 177 -6.80 11.35 10.38
C GLN A 177 -7.93 10.42 10.86
N ARG A 178 -7.60 9.30 11.49
CA ARG A 178 -8.56 8.26 11.91
C ARG A 178 -8.64 8.12 13.44
N PHE A 179 -7.55 8.39 14.12
CA PHE A 179 -7.40 8.21 15.55
C PHE A 179 -6.85 9.48 16.19
N THR A 180 -7.32 9.84 17.39
CA THR A 180 -6.67 10.88 18.18
C THR A 180 -5.24 10.45 18.55
N ALA A 181 -4.35 11.40 18.86
CA ALA A 181 -2.97 11.07 19.24
C ALA A 181 -2.92 10.11 20.44
N LYS A 182 -3.75 10.33 21.46
CA LYS A 182 -3.85 9.46 22.64
C LYS A 182 -4.34 8.07 22.29
N ALA A 183 -5.43 7.95 21.53
CA ALA A 183 -5.95 6.65 21.08
C ALA A 183 -4.92 5.90 20.22
N LEU A 184 -4.26 6.60 19.30
CA LEU A 184 -3.23 5.98 18.42
C LEU A 184 -2.07 5.41 19.24
N THR A 185 -1.59 6.13 20.27
CA THR A 185 -0.54 5.64 21.18
C THR A 185 -0.95 4.36 21.87
N LEU A 186 -2.14 4.32 22.47
CA LEU A 186 -2.67 3.14 23.17
C LEU A 186 -2.86 1.94 22.21
N LEU A 187 -3.47 2.18 21.06
CA LEU A 187 -3.71 1.14 20.06
C LEU A 187 -2.42 0.55 19.47
N LEU A 188 -1.39 1.39 19.29
CA LEU A 188 -0.07 0.94 18.85
C LEU A 188 0.65 0.12 19.93
N MET A 189 0.48 0.46 21.20
CA MET A 189 1.00 -0.35 22.32
C MET A 189 0.28 -1.71 22.40
N GLU A 190 -1.05 -1.72 22.22
CA GLU A 190 -1.81 -2.98 22.18
C GLU A 190 -1.38 -3.89 21.03
N LEU A 191 -0.97 -3.31 19.90
CA LEU A 191 -0.46 -4.06 18.75
C LEU A 191 0.76 -4.94 19.09
N VAL A 192 1.53 -4.60 20.14
CA VAL A 192 2.69 -5.40 20.59
C VAL A 192 2.27 -6.80 21.06
N ASN A 193 1.09 -6.89 21.68
CA ASN A 193 0.55 -8.14 22.21
C ASN A 193 0.02 -9.07 21.10
N HIS A 194 0.03 -8.60 19.86
CA HIS A 194 -0.55 -9.32 18.72
C HIS A 194 0.47 -9.63 17.63
N SER A 195 0.19 -10.67 16.85
CA SER A 195 1.05 -11.04 15.72
C SER A 195 0.95 -10.03 14.59
N THR A 196 2.07 -9.42 14.20
CA THR A 196 2.18 -8.45 13.09
C THR A 196 2.57 -9.09 11.75
N LYS A 197 2.75 -10.44 11.68
CA LYS A 197 3.28 -11.14 10.49
C LYS A 197 2.52 -10.87 9.18
N LYS A 198 1.23 -10.63 9.26
CA LYS A 198 0.37 -10.42 8.08
C LYS A 198 -0.04 -8.96 7.88
N ILE A 199 0.51 -8.04 8.65
CA ILE A 199 0.26 -6.61 8.49
C ILE A 199 1.27 -6.06 7.50
N THR A 200 0.95 -6.13 6.22
CA THR A 200 1.88 -5.82 5.12
C THR A 200 1.67 -4.43 4.51
N THR A 201 0.51 -3.79 4.75
CA THR A 201 0.13 -2.49 4.18
C THR A 201 -0.42 -1.56 5.24
N TYR A 202 -0.44 -0.24 4.93
CA TYR A 202 -1.09 0.78 5.73
C TYR A 202 -2.55 0.41 6.07
N LYS A 203 -3.34 0.03 5.05
CA LYS A 203 -4.76 -0.28 5.26
C LYS A 203 -4.99 -1.50 6.15
N LYS A 204 -4.08 -2.48 6.07
CA LYS A 204 -4.14 -3.63 6.99
C LYS A 204 -3.80 -3.24 8.42
N LEU A 205 -2.83 -2.32 8.62
CA LEU A 205 -2.51 -1.76 9.92
C LEU A 205 -3.69 -0.98 10.49
N GLU A 206 -4.25 -0.02 9.75
CA GLU A 206 -5.43 0.76 10.15
C GLU A 206 -6.58 -0.16 10.59
N ARG A 207 -6.88 -1.20 9.81
CA ARG A 207 -7.94 -2.15 10.12
C ARG A 207 -7.67 -2.94 11.40
N GLN A 208 -6.42 -3.32 11.65
CA GLN A 208 -6.03 -4.01 12.87
C GLN A 208 -6.22 -3.10 14.10
N LEU A 209 -5.78 -1.84 14.02
CA LEU A 209 -5.97 -0.87 15.11
C LEU A 209 -7.46 -0.64 15.40
N LYS A 210 -8.29 -0.49 14.37
CA LYS A 210 -9.74 -0.36 14.53
C LYS A 210 -10.38 -1.57 15.23
N SER A 211 -9.87 -2.78 15.02
CA SER A 211 -10.44 -3.96 15.68
C SER A 211 -10.23 -3.95 17.20
N PHE A 212 -9.18 -3.30 17.70
CA PHE A 212 -8.94 -3.11 19.13
C PHE A 212 -9.89 -2.07 19.74
N GLU A 213 -10.16 -0.98 18.99
CA GLU A 213 -11.10 0.06 19.41
C GLU A 213 -12.53 -0.50 19.59
N ILE A 214 -13.00 -1.32 18.66
CA ILE A 214 -14.35 -1.93 18.69
C ILE A 214 -14.43 -3.02 19.75
N GLY A 215 -13.35 -3.74 20.04
CA GLY A 215 -13.29 -4.82 21.02
C GLY A 215 -13.31 -4.36 22.48
N GLY A 216 -13.44 -3.05 22.74
CA GLY A 216 -13.53 -2.49 24.10
C GLY A 216 -12.23 -2.57 24.90
N THR A 217 -11.10 -2.72 24.25
CA THR A 217 -9.78 -2.78 24.89
C THR A 217 -9.26 -1.38 25.29
N ILE A 218 -9.93 -0.30 24.81
CA ILE A 218 -9.59 1.10 25.09
C ILE A 218 -10.86 1.96 25.17
#